data_633d7bdd2b230b01b0300e741df41d17
#
_entry.id   633d7bdd2b230b01b0300e741df41d17
#
_cell.length_a   1.000
_cell.length_b   1.000
_cell.length_c   1.000
_cell.angle_alpha   90.00
_cell.angle_beta   90.00
_cell.angle_gamma   90.00
#
_symmetry.space_group_name_H-M   'P 1'
#
loop_
_entity.id
_entity.type
_entity.pdbx_description
1 polymer ?
#
loop_
_entity_poly.entity_id
_entity_poly.type
_entity_poly.pdbx_seq_one_letter_code
_entity_poly.pdbx_strand_id
1 'polypeptide(L)'
;MVFYLTAQDHKYLLNRILPLAREVGVSQELRGWSWYKEPLKPYYPERISMFAVCGRFCESGRDVYLTYVEKRQPKRTREILLGACVHNMLEHLFTETRKGNFAPDFQAWWAGEAKSRRQKFEDVDSFAPLLRSLWDFSLSQVTAAYHETRASHPFATDLDVLATAVPFLVEHKLSGTLLGLSGTLSVDCYDYLRHIVFDVKVGGPRRDFYRLYPTGYALVIESLYEIPVDVGCSILVNFRNGRVVVERDLFFISEDLRNWWLEERDRKLELIARQKDPGKSKECPRSCMFLEVCE
;
A
#
# COMPACT_ATOMS: atom_id res chain seq x y z
N MET A 1 13.28 13.59 -4.29
CA MET A 1 12.01 13.47 -3.53
C MET A 1 11.97 12.13 -2.85
N VAL A 2 11.35 12.00 -1.69
CA VAL A 2 10.90 10.71 -1.16
C VAL A 2 9.37 10.75 -1.15
N PHE A 3 8.71 9.70 -1.61
CA PHE A 3 7.26 9.66 -1.82
C PHE A 3 6.48 10.24 -0.63
N TYR A 4 5.87 11.40 -0.79
CA TYR A 4 5.13 12.17 0.22
C TYR A 4 5.87 12.48 1.54
N LEU A 5 7.11 12.10 1.73
CA LEU A 5 7.86 12.47 2.93
C LEU A 5 8.29 13.94 2.87
N THR A 6 8.13 14.63 4.01
CA THR A 6 8.65 15.98 4.21
C THR A 6 10.15 15.98 4.50
N ALA A 7 10.78 17.14 4.49
CA ALA A 7 12.17 17.28 4.92
C ALA A 7 12.38 16.81 6.37
N GLN A 8 11.38 17.03 7.24
CA GLN A 8 11.42 16.58 8.64
C GLN A 8 11.33 15.05 8.74
N ASP A 9 10.44 14.40 7.95
CA ASP A 9 10.33 12.95 7.90
C ASP A 9 11.64 12.33 7.36
N HIS A 10 12.25 12.96 6.35
CA HIS A 10 13.54 12.52 5.81
C HIS A 10 14.67 12.64 6.85
N LYS A 11 14.70 13.73 7.62
CA LYS A 11 15.64 13.88 8.74
C LYS A 11 15.40 12.82 9.84
N TYR A 12 14.14 12.51 10.13
CA TYR A 12 13.79 11.44 11.09
C TYR A 12 14.23 10.06 10.58
N LEU A 13 14.00 9.77 9.29
CA LEU A 13 14.48 8.56 8.62
C LEU A 13 16.00 8.38 8.82
N LEU A 14 16.79 9.40 8.47
CA LEU A 14 18.25 9.32 8.51
C LEU A 14 18.83 9.25 9.92
N ASN A 15 18.23 9.96 10.86
CA ASN A 15 18.78 10.13 12.21
C ASN A 15 18.21 9.16 13.25
N ARG A 16 17.09 8.46 12.94
CA ARG A 16 16.43 7.56 13.88
C ARG A 16 16.14 6.19 13.28
N ILE A 17 15.38 6.14 12.19
CA ILE A 17 14.89 4.86 11.67
C ILE A 17 16.01 4.00 11.10
N LEU A 18 16.86 4.55 10.21
CA LEU A 18 17.97 3.80 9.62
C LEU A 18 19.05 3.40 10.64
N PRO A 19 19.47 4.26 11.61
CA PRO A 19 20.34 3.82 12.67
C PRO A 19 19.75 2.68 13.51
N LEU A 20 18.47 2.80 13.91
CA LEU A 20 17.78 1.76 14.66
C LEU A 20 17.74 0.43 13.88
N ALA A 21 17.41 0.47 12.59
CA ALA A 21 17.37 -0.72 11.73
C ALA A 21 18.73 -1.41 11.63
N ARG A 22 19.83 -0.64 11.61
CA ARG A 22 21.19 -1.20 11.58
C ARG A 22 21.64 -1.77 12.93
N GLU A 23 21.22 -1.15 14.02
CA GLU A 23 21.59 -1.57 15.39
C GLU A 23 20.83 -2.82 15.80
N VAL A 24 19.51 -2.85 15.58
CA VAL A 24 18.64 -3.97 15.97
C VAL A 24 18.74 -5.12 14.97
N GLY A 25 18.69 -4.80 13.68
CA GLY A 25 18.68 -5.78 12.60
C GLY A 25 17.41 -6.63 12.55
N VAL A 26 17.42 -7.64 11.70
CA VAL A 26 16.39 -8.69 11.56
C VAL A 26 17.10 -10.01 11.33
N SER A 27 16.71 -11.04 12.04
CA SER A 27 17.27 -12.39 11.91
C SER A 27 17.00 -13.00 10.53
N GLN A 28 17.89 -13.88 10.09
CA GLN A 28 17.83 -14.46 8.74
C GLN A 28 16.58 -15.29 8.51
N GLU A 29 16.06 -15.95 9.54
CA GLU A 29 14.83 -16.73 9.47
C GLU A 29 13.56 -15.88 9.24
N LEU A 30 13.59 -14.60 9.59
CA LEU A 30 12.47 -13.65 9.37
C LEU A 30 12.66 -12.78 8.12
N ARG A 31 13.69 -13.03 7.31
CA ARG A 31 13.89 -12.40 6.02
C ARG A 31 13.11 -13.12 4.92
N GLY A 32 12.46 -12.38 4.01
CA GLY A 32 11.65 -12.94 2.94
C GLY A 32 12.35 -14.00 2.09
N TRP A 33 13.67 -13.93 1.90
CA TRP A 33 14.44 -14.95 1.17
C TRP A 33 14.51 -16.31 1.88
N SER A 34 14.11 -16.40 3.16
CA SER A 34 13.94 -17.67 3.88
C SER A 34 12.56 -18.32 3.69
N TRP A 35 11.80 -17.91 2.65
CA TRP A 35 10.45 -18.36 2.34
C TRP A 35 10.25 -19.89 2.30
N TYR A 36 11.31 -20.67 2.09
CA TYR A 36 11.29 -22.14 2.01
C TYR A 36 11.45 -22.84 3.38
N LYS A 37 11.64 -22.06 4.46
CA LYS A 37 11.80 -22.52 5.85
C LYS A 37 10.76 -21.90 6.76
N GLU A 38 10.50 -22.57 7.88
CA GLU A 38 9.74 -21.95 8.98
C GLU A 38 10.51 -20.75 9.58
N PRO A 39 9.79 -19.71 9.99
CA PRO A 39 8.33 -19.53 10.02
C PRO A 39 7.74 -18.95 8.72
N LEU A 40 8.55 -18.64 7.70
CA LEU A 40 8.08 -17.98 6.49
C LEU A 40 7.32 -18.92 5.54
N LYS A 41 7.71 -20.19 5.51
CA LYS A 41 7.06 -21.20 4.67
C LYS A 41 5.59 -21.35 5.06
N PRO A 42 4.65 -21.15 4.11
CA PRO A 42 3.23 -21.34 4.41
C PRO A 42 2.91 -22.80 4.76
N TYR A 43 2.14 -23.01 5.83
CA TYR A 43 1.67 -24.34 6.23
C TYR A 43 0.56 -24.87 5.32
N TYR A 44 -0.19 -23.98 4.65
CA TYR A 44 -1.36 -24.32 3.86
C TYR A 44 -1.13 -23.97 2.39
N PRO A 45 -1.67 -24.78 1.44
CA PRO A 45 -1.49 -24.56 0.00
C PRO A 45 -2.35 -23.42 -0.55
N GLU A 46 -3.33 -22.95 0.20
CA GLU A 46 -4.23 -21.87 -0.15
C GLU A 46 -3.46 -20.56 -0.36
N ARG A 47 -4.06 -19.65 -1.13
CA ARG A 47 -3.52 -18.34 -1.39
C ARG A 47 -4.50 -17.25 -0.99
N ILE A 48 -3.97 -16.20 -0.37
CA ILE A 48 -4.75 -15.10 0.18
C ILE A 48 -4.23 -13.75 -0.36
N SER A 49 -5.09 -12.74 -0.45
CA SER A 49 -4.64 -11.39 -0.82
C SER A 49 -3.94 -10.70 0.35
N MET A 50 -3.03 -9.76 0.04
CA MET A 50 -2.39 -8.92 1.06
C MET A 50 -3.45 -8.18 1.90
N PHE A 51 -4.52 -7.68 1.27
CA PHE A 51 -5.62 -7.03 1.98
C PHE A 51 -6.27 -7.96 3.02
N ALA A 52 -6.52 -9.22 2.67
CA ALA A 52 -7.13 -10.16 3.57
C ALA A 52 -6.18 -10.56 4.73
N VAL A 53 -4.86 -10.62 4.51
CA VAL A 53 -3.88 -10.84 5.59
C VAL A 53 -3.86 -9.65 6.54
N CYS A 54 -3.65 -8.44 6.02
CA CYS A 54 -3.39 -7.26 6.83
C CYS A 54 -4.66 -6.60 7.38
N GLY A 55 -5.81 -6.76 6.71
CA GLY A 55 -7.09 -6.17 7.13
C GLY A 55 -7.62 -6.82 8.40
N ARG A 56 -7.79 -6.03 9.46
CA ARG A 56 -8.36 -6.44 10.73
C ARG A 56 -9.70 -5.74 10.98
N PHE A 57 -10.53 -5.69 9.93
CA PHE A 57 -11.84 -5.04 9.98
C PHE A 57 -12.92 -5.95 10.59
N CYS A 58 -12.76 -7.26 10.46
CA CYS A 58 -13.60 -8.26 11.08
C CYS A 58 -12.80 -9.02 12.16
N GLU A 59 -13.17 -8.88 13.41
CA GLU A 59 -12.46 -9.47 14.54
C GLU A 59 -12.47 -11.02 14.50
N SER A 60 -13.60 -11.63 14.11
CA SER A 60 -13.70 -13.08 13.96
C SER A 60 -12.98 -13.62 12.71
N GLY A 61 -12.68 -12.78 11.72
CA GLY A 61 -12.16 -13.20 10.41
C GLY A 61 -13.22 -13.76 9.47
N ARG A 62 -14.51 -13.58 9.78
CA ARG A 62 -15.61 -14.07 8.93
C ARG A 62 -15.63 -13.46 7.55
N ASP A 63 -15.12 -12.24 7.38
CA ASP A 63 -14.92 -11.59 6.08
C ASP A 63 -14.01 -12.41 5.15
N VAL A 64 -12.97 -13.03 5.69
CA VAL A 64 -12.09 -13.96 4.97
C VAL A 64 -12.84 -15.23 4.60
N TYR A 65 -13.57 -15.83 5.54
CA TYR A 65 -14.39 -17.01 5.29
C TYR A 65 -15.42 -16.76 4.17
N LEU A 66 -16.19 -15.67 4.28
CA LEU A 66 -17.18 -15.30 3.27
C LEU A 66 -16.54 -15.09 1.89
N THR A 67 -15.36 -14.46 1.85
CA THR A 67 -14.66 -14.19 0.58
C THR A 67 -14.07 -15.45 -0.04
N TYR A 68 -13.35 -16.25 0.74
CA TYR A 68 -12.52 -17.34 0.21
C TYR A 68 -13.20 -18.69 0.22
N VAL A 69 -14.12 -18.95 1.15
CA VAL A 69 -14.86 -20.24 1.24
C VAL A 69 -16.21 -20.12 0.56
N GLU A 70 -17.06 -19.16 0.96
CA GLU A 70 -18.38 -18.97 0.38
C GLU A 70 -18.38 -18.20 -0.95
N LYS A 71 -17.24 -17.61 -1.36
CA LYS A 71 -17.12 -16.83 -2.61
C LYS A 71 -18.07 -15.62 -2.70
N ARG A 72 -18.45 -15.08 -1.55
CA ARG A 72 -19.27 -13.87 -1.47
C ARG A 72 -18.47 -12.63 -1.90
N GLN A 73 -19.13 -11.74 -2.61
CA GLN A 73 -18.53 -10.47 -3.02
C GLN A 73 -18.80 -9.38 -1.97
N PRO A 74 -17.78 -8.63 -1.55
CA PRO A 74 -17.97 -7.52 -0.63
C PRO A 74 -18.75 -6.39 -1.29
N LYS A 75 -19.60 -5.70 -0.52
CA LYS A 75 -20.27 -4.48 -0.98
C LYS A 75 -19.23 -3.37 -1.16
N ARG A 76 -19.26 -2.72 -2.30
CA ARG A 76 -18.38 -1.57 -2.57
C ARG A 76 -18.95 -0.33 -1.90
N THR A 77 -18.24 0.21 -0.92
CA THR A 77 -18.59 1.48 -0.28
C THR A 77 -17.99 2.67 -1.04
N ARG A 78 -18.48 3.88 -0.72
CA ARG A 78 -17.96 5.14 -1.27
C ARG A 78 -16.45 5.29 -0.98
N GLU A 79 -16.02 4.93 0.22
CA GLU A 79 -14.62 5.00 0.68
C GLU A 79 -13.72 4.08 -0.12
N ILE A 80 -14.14 2.84 -0.37
CA ILE A 80 -13.41 1.87 -1.20
C ILE A 80 -13.25 2.39 -2.63
N LEU A 81 -14.30 2.99 -3.19
CA LEU A 81 -14.27 3.54 -4.53
C LEU A 81 -13.36 4.77 -4.63
N LEU A 82 -13.43 5.68 -3.65
CA LEU A 82 -12.53 6.83 -3.58
C LEU A 82 -11.08 6.37 -3.45
N GLY A 83 -10.81 5.39 -2.57
CA GLY A 83 -9.48 4.76 -2.44
C GLY A 83 -8.97 4.25 -3.78
N ALA A 84 -9.77 3.47 -4.49
CA ALA A 84 -9.39 2.95 -5.81
C ALA A 84 -9.14 4.06 -6.85
N CYS A 85 -9.92 5.16 -6.82
CA CYS A 85 -9.67 6.31 -7.68
C CYS A 85 -8.34 7.01 -7.33
N VAL A 86 -7.99 7.11 -6.04
CA VAL A 86 -6.71 7.68 -5.61
C VAL A 86 -5.54 6.82 -6.10
N HIS A 87 -5.58 5.51 -5.94
CA HIS A 87 -4.52 4.62 -6.43
C HIS A 87 -4.34 4.72 -7.95
N ASN A 88 -5.44 4.65 -8.73
CA ASN A 88 -5.37 4.81 -10.19
C ASN A 88 -4.84 6.19 -10.61
N MET A 89 -5.20 7.22 -9.85
CA MET A 89 -4.71 8.59 -10.09
C MET A 89 -3.19 8.68 -9.87
N LEU A 90 -2.69 8.12 -8.78
CA LEU A 90 -1.26 8.12 -8.46
C LEU A 90 -0.47 7.30 -9.49
N GLU A 91 -0.97 6.12 -9.87
CA GLU A 91 -0.36 5.29 -10.90
C GLU A 91 -0.24 6.07 -12.22
N HIS A 92 -1.32 6.70 -12.67
CA HIS A 92 -1.32 7.49 -13.89
C HIS A 92 -0.35 8.67 -13.81
N LEU A 93 -0.46 9.51 -12.77
CA LEU A 93 0.36 10.70 -12.60
C LEU A 93 1.86 10.37 -12.60
N PHE A 94 2.27 9.40 -11.77
CA PHE A 94 3.68 9.03 -11.67
C PHE A 94 4.19 8.28 -12.89
N THR A 95 3.33 7.57 -13.61
CA THR A 95 3.69 6.97 -14.90
C THR A 95 3.95 8.04 -15.94
N GLU A 96 3.13 9.07 -16.04
CA GLU A 96 3.32 10.18 -16.97
C GLU A 96 4.57 11.01 -16.63
N THR A 97 4.77 11.34 -15.35
CA THR A 97 5.97 12.09 -14.94
C THR A 97 7.26 11.31 -15.18
N ARG A 98 7.27 9.99 -15.07
CA ARG A 98 8.43 9.13 -15.42
C ARG A 98 8.70 9.06 -16.92
N LYS A 99 7.72 9.38 -17.77
CA LYS A 99 7.91 9.58 -19.22
C LYS A 99 8.39 10.99 -19.56
N GLY A 100 8.60 11.85 -18.57
CA GLY A 100 8.98 13.25 -18.75
C GLY A 100 7.80 14.20 -18.96
N ASN A 101 6.56 13.73 -18.84
CA ASN A 101 5.37 14.57 -18.93
C ASN A 101 5.04 15.18 -17.56
N PHE A 102 5.44 16.42 -17.34
CA PHE A 102 5.15 17.20 -16.12
C PHE A 102 3.90 18.09 -16.21
N ALA A 103 3.11 17.92 -17.25
CA ALA A 103 1.83 18.62 -17.43
C ALA A 103 0.72 17.65 -17.89
N PRO A 104 0.53 16.50 -17.21
CA PRO A 104 -0.52 15.56 -17.58
C PRO A 104 -1.91 16.18 -17.36
N ASP A 105 -2.84 15.88 -18.28
CA ASP A 105 -4.19 16.46 -18.23
C ASP A 105 -5.09 15.68 -17.27
N PHE A 106 -5.40 16.29 -16.12
CA PHE A 106 -6.34 15.74 -15.14
C PHE A 106 -7.74 15.54 -15.71
N GLN A 107 -8.25 16.48 -16.54
CA GLN A 107 -9.61 16.39 -17.05
C GLN A 107 -9.77 15.21 -18.01
N ALA A 108 -8.79 15.01 -18.88
CA ALA A 108 -8.77 13.88 -19.80
C ALA A 108 -8.69 12.55 -19.03
N TRP A 109 -7.81 12.46 -18.02
CA TRP A 109 -7.73 11.27 -17.16
C TRP A 109 -9.04 11.02 -16.41
N TRP A 110 -9.59 12.06 -15.75
CA TRP A 110 -10.82 11.93 -14.97
C TRP A 110 -12.02 11.52 -15.81
N ALA A 111 -12.17 12.06 -17.01
CA ALA A 111 -13.26 11.69 -17.92
C ALA A 111 -13.28 10.17 -18.21
N GLY A 112 -12.10 9.57 -18.43
CA GLY A 112 -11.96 8.12 -18.62
C GLY A 112 -12.29 7.32 -17.37
N GLU A 113 -11.73 7.73 -16.22
CA GLU A 113 -11.91 7.06 -14.92
C GLU A 113 -13.38 7.11 -14.47
N ALA A 114 -14.00 8.29 -14.51
CA ALA A 114 -15.40 8.48 -14.12
C ALA A 114 -16.35 7.66 -15.00
N LYS A 115 -16.14 7.64 -16.32
CA LYS A 115 -16.95 6.84 -17.26
C LYS A 115 -17.00 5.36 -16.88
N SER A 116 -15.85 4.78 -16.48
CA SER A 116 -15.77 3.37 -16.09
C SER A 116 -16.50 3.05 -14.79
N ARG A 117 -16.72 4.06 -13.93
CA ARG A 117 -17.27 3.90 -12.58
C ARG A 117 -18.72 4.34 -12.43
N ARG A 118 -19.22 5.26 -13.26
CA ARG A 118 -20.61 5.75 -13.22
C ARG A 118 -21.66 4.65 -13.34
N GLN A 119 -21.34 3.56 -14.04
CA GLN A 119 -22.24 2.40 -14.12
C GLN A 119 -22.46 1.69 -12.77
N LYS A 120 -21.56 1.88 -11.82
CA LYS A 120 -21.53 1.17 -10.53
C LYS A 120 -21.80 2.07 -9.34
N PHE A 121 -21.69 3.38 -9.52
CA PHE A 121 -21.83 4.37 -8.47
C PHE A 121 -22.24 5.73 -9.03
N GLU A 122 -23.42 6.21 -8.66
CA GLU A 122 -24.01 7.43 -9.23
C GLU A 122 -23.27 8.72 -8.86
N ASP A 123 -22.74 8.81 -7.61
CA ASP A 123 -22.10 10.02 -7.07
C ASP A 123 -20.57 10.08 -7.31
N VAL A 124 -20.07 9.41 -8.34
CA VAL A 124 -18.63 9.40 -8.68
C VAL A 124 -18.08 10.79 -8.92
N ASP A 125 -18.85 11.68 -9.53
CA ASP A 125 -18.41 13.03 -9.88
C ASP A 125 -18.07 13.89 -8.65
N SER A 126 -18.60 13.56 -7.47
CA SER A 126 -18.22 14.20 -6.20
C SER A 126 -16.76 13.98 -5.80
N PHE A 127 -16.08 12.99 -6.40
CA PHE A 127 -14.66 12.73 -6.13
C PHE A 127 -13.72 13.68 -6.89
N ALA A 128 -14.16 14.26 -8.02
CA ALA A 128 -13.33 15.08 -8.89
C ALA A 128 -12.57 16.21 -8.17
N PRO A 129 -13.22 17.05 -7.34
CA PRO A 129 -12.51 18.13 -6.64
C PRO A 129 -11.49 17.60 -5.63
N LEU A 130 -11.76 16.46 -4.97
CA LEU A 130 -10.86 15.84 -4.02
C LEU A 130 -9.62 15.29 -4.73
N LEU A 131 -9.83 14.54 -5.80
CA LEU A 131 -8.78 13.98 -6.64
C LEU A 131 -7.95 15.09 -7.31
N ARG A 132 -8.58 16.15 -7.78
CA ARG A 132 -7.89 17.32 -8.35
C ARG A 132 -6.95 17.95 -7.33
N SER A 133 -7.41 18.16 -6.10
CA SER A 133 -6.59 18.72 -5.03
C SER A 133 -5.35 17.83 -4.72
N LEU A 134 -5.52 16.50 -4.68
CA LEU A 134 -4.40 15.56 -4.49
C LEU A 134 -3.49 15.49 -5.70
N TRP A 135 -4.03 15.55 -6.91
CA TRP A 135 -3.28 15.61 -8.16
C TRP A 135 -2.34 16.81 -8.19
N ASP A 136 -2.89 18.02 -7.98
CA ASP A 136 -2.10 19.25 -8.01
C ASP A 136 -1.01 19.26 -6.93
N PHE A 137 -1.31 18.75 -5.74
CA PHE A 137 -0.33 18.56 -4.67
C PHE A 137 0.79 17.60 -5.11
N SER A 138 0.44 16.44 -5.65
CA SER A 138 1.40 15.40 -6.06
C SER A 138 2.27 15.87 -7.24
N LEU A 139 1.65 16.51 -8.24
CA LEU A 139 2.35 17.04 -9.40
C LEU A 139 3.34 18.14 -9.01
N SER A 140 2.95 19.03 -8.09
CA SER A 140 3.87 20.08 -7.59
C SER A 140 5.10 19.48 -6.89
N GLN A 141 4.91 18.44 -6.08
CA GLN A 141 6.00 17.77 -5.38
C GLN A 141 7.00 17.11 -6.36
N VAL A 142 6.50 16.39 -7.35
CA VAL A 142 7.37 15.69 -8.30
C VAL A 142 8.08 16.65 -9.23
N THR A 143 7.41 17.72 -9.68
CA THR A 143 7.99 18.76 -10.52
C THR A 143 9.09 19.52 -9.79
N ALA A 144 8.84 19.89 -8.53
CA ALA A 144 9.86 20.52 -7.68
C ALA A 144 11.11 19.63 -7.52
N ALA A 145 10.90 18.35 -7.22
CA ALA A 145 12.00 17.39 -7.07
C ALA A 145 12.82 17.22 -8.36
N TYR A 146 12.16 17.18 -9.52
CA TYR A 146 12.82 17.11 -10.80
C TYR A 146 13.72 18.35 -11.06
N HIS A 147 13.18 19.56 -10.87
CA HIS A 147 13.95 20.78 -11.08
C HIS A 147 15.10 20.95 -10.08
N GLU A 148 14.90 20.58 -8.82
CA GLU A 148 15.96 20.57 -7.79
C GLU A 148 17.08 19.60 -8.19
N THR A 149 16.74 18.39 -8.61
CA THR A 149 17.72 17.38 -9.07
C THR A 149 18.46 17.86 -10.31
N ARG A 150 17.76 18.44 -11.28
CA ARG A 150 18.35 19.00 -12.50
C ARG A 150 19.34 20.13 -12.16
N ALA A 151 18.97 21.03 -11.27
CA ALA A 151 19.84 22.14 -10.87
C ALA A 151 21.10 21.65 -10.13
N SER A 152 20.98 20.59 -9.33
CA SER A 152 22.10 19.98 -8.59
C SER A 152 23.01 19.12 -9.47
N HIS A 153 22.51 18.61 -10.61
CA HIS A 153 23.23 17.71 -11.52
C HIS A 153 23.09 18.19 -12.97
N PRO A 154 23.72 19.33 -13.32
CA PRO A 154 23.50 20.00 -14.63
C PRO A 154 23.97 19.17 -15.83
N PHE A 155 24.91 18.24 -15.64
CA PHE A 155 25.47 17.37 -16.69
C PHE A 155 24.81 15.99 -16.77
N ALA A 156 23.89 15.67 -15.87
CA ALA A 156 23.15 14.40 -15.90
C ALA A 156 22.18 14.36 -17.09
N THR A 157 21.94 13.19 -17.65
CA THR A 157 20.90 13.00 -18.67
C THR A 157 19.51 13.20 -18.06
N ASP A 158 18.51 13.48 -18.88
CA ASP A 158 17.10 13.58 -18.40
C ASP A 158 16.64 12.30 -17.71
N LEU A 159 17.08 11.15 -18.20
CA LEU A 159 16.76 9.86 -17.62
C LEU A 159 17.37 9.69 -16.21
N ASP A 160 18.63 10.08 -16.03
CA ASP A 160 19.31 10.02 -14.73
C ASP A 160 18.67 10.98 -13.73
N VAL A 161 18.31 12.18 -14.19
CA VAL A 161 17.58 13.16 -13.36
C VAL A 161 16.23 12.60 -12.92
N LEU A 162 15.47 12.02 -13.84
CA LEU A 162 14.18 11.39 -13.52
C LEU A 162 14.34 10.23 -12.55
N ALA A 163 15.27 9.33 -12.78
CA ALA A 163 15.54 8.18 -11.91
C ALA A 163 15.94 8.61 -10.48
N THR A 164 16.64 9.73 -10.34
CA THR A 164 17.05 10.29 -9.05
C THR A 164 15.95 11.09 -8.38
N ALA A 165 15.20 11.89 -9.14
CA ALA A 165 14.13 12.74 -8.62
C ALA A 165 12.89 11.93 -8.19
N VAL A 166 12.58 10.85 -8.92
CA VAL A 166 11.39 10.00 -8.73
C VAL A 166 11.84 8.52 -8.61
N PRO A 167 12.58 8.17 -7.53
CA PRO A 167 13.20 6.85 -7.37
C PRO A 167 12.22 5.80 -6.86
N PHE A 168 10.98 5.81 -7.31
CA PHE A 168 9.97 4.88 -6.82
C PHE A 168 9.07 4.35 -7.93
N LEU A 169 8.59 3.14 -7.70
CA LEU A 169 7.63 2.43 -8.54
C LEU A 169 6.26 2.53 -7.84
N VAL A 170 5.25 2.99 -8.56
CA VAL A 170 3.86 3.08 -8.06
C VAL A 170 3.06 1.94 -8.65
N GLU A 171 2.17 1.32 -7.85
CA GLU A 171 1.37 0.16 -8.22
C GLU A 171 2.24 -0.98 -8.82
N HIS A 172 3.41 -1.21 -8.21
CA HIS A 172 4.37 -2.18 -8.69
C HIS A 172 3.85 -3.61 -8.54
N LYS A 173 3.81 -4.36 -9.66
CA LYS A 173 3.25 -5.72 -9.69
C LYS A 173 4.28 -6.74 -9.27
N LEU A 174 3.93 -7.57 -8.27
CA LEU A 174 4.77 -8.61 -7.69
C LEU A 174 3.98 -9.91 -7.54
N SER A 175 4.70 -11.05 -7.49
CA SER A 175 4.12 -12.34 -7.12
C SER A 175 4.35 -12.62 -5.64
N GLY A 176 3.28 -12.88 -4.90
CA GLY A 176 3.36 -13.26 -3.48
C GLY A 176 3.33 -14.77 -3.23
N THR A 177 3.43 -15.58 -4.27
CA THR A 177 3.19 -17.03 -4.19
C THR A 177 4.13 -17.77 -3.26
N LEU A 178 5.38 -17.32 -3.13
CA LEU A 178 6.38 -17.90 -2.21
C LEU A 178 5.97 -17.80 -0.73
N LEU A 179 5.15 -16.80 -0.40
CA LEU A 179 4.67 -16.54 0.96
C LEU A 179 3.19 -16.88 1.17
N GLY A 180 2.58 -17.70 0.30
CA GLY A 180 1.16 -18.07 0.42
C GLY A 180 0.18 -16.96 0.02
N LEU A 181 0.65 -15.97 -0.71
CA LEU A 181 -0.18 -14.87 -1.19
C LEU A 181 -0.61 -15.05 -2.65
N SER A 182 -1.49 -14.16 -3.10
CA SER A 182 -1.92 -14.09 -4.51
C SER A 182 -0.74 -13.96 -5.46
N GLY A 183 -0.85 -14.58 -6.64
CA GLY A 183 0.17 -14.50 -7.70
C GLY A 183 0.32 -13.10 -8.31
N THR A 184 -0.67 -12.21 -8.08
CA THR A 184 -0.65 -10.83 -8.53
C THR A 184 -0.93 -9.93 -7.34
N LEU A 185 0.09 -9.25 -6.86
CA LEU A 185 0.02 -8.21 -5.85
C LEU A 185 0.38 -6.87 -6.49
N SER A 186 -0.08 -5.79 -5.88
CA SER A 186 0.31 -4.44 -6.27
C SER A 186 0.80 -3.71 -5.03
N VAL A 187 2.07 -3.29 -5.06
CA VAL A 187 2.65 -2.44 -4.01
C VAL A 187 2.34 -0.99 -4.36
N ASP A 188 1.69 -0.27 -3.46
CA ASP A 188 1.27 1.11 -3.72
C ASP A 188 2.44 1.99 -4.14
N CYS A 189 3.57 1.89 -3.41
CA CYS A 189 4.81 2.53 -3.82
C CYS A 189 6.04 1.85 -3.20
N TYR A 190 7.11 1.71 -3.99
CA TYR A 190 8.41 1.20 -3.55
C TYR A 190 9.54 2.13 -4.00
N ASP A 191 10.22 2.77 -3.04
CA ASP A 191 11.45 3.54 -3.29
C ASP A 191 12.64 2.57 -3.39
N TYR A 192 13.13 2.36 -4.61
CA TYR A 192 14.19 1.39 -4.88
C TYR A 192 15.60 1.91 -4.56
N LEU A 193 15.80 3.22 -4.36
CA LEU A 193 17.09 3.77 -3.91
C LEU A 193 17.27 3.67 -2.40
N ARG A 194 16.18 3.68 -1.64
CA ARG A 194 16.21 3.68 -0.16
C ARG A 194 15.62 2.42 0.44
N HIS A 195 15.08 1.53 -0.41
CA HIS A 195 14.38 0.31 0.00
C HIS A 195 13.27 0.57 1.02
N ILE A 196 12.42 1.58 0.72
CA ILE A 196 11.26 1.92 1.54
C ILE A 196 9.99 1.47 0.84
N VAL A 197 9.14 0.74 1.55
CA VAL A 197 7.81 0.36 1.09
C VAL A 197 6.78 1.31 1.68
N PHE A 198 5.93 1.86 0.82
CA PHE A 198 4.82 2.72 1.20
C PHE A 198 3.50 2.03 0.92
N ASP A 199 2.55 2.21 1.83
CA ASP A 199 1.17 1.81 1.68
C ASP A 199 0.28 3.04 1.87
N VAL A 200 -0.64 3.28 0.93
CA VAL A 200 -1.50 4.47 0.91
C VAL A 200 -2.91 4.09 1.35
N LYS A 201 -3.38 4.72 2.39
CA LYS A 201 -4.76 4.58 2.86
C LYS A 201 -5.51 5.89 2.66
N VAL A 202 -6.77 5.81 2.25
CA VAL A 202 -7.62 6.96 1.95
C VAL A 202 -8.78 7.00 2.93
N GLY A 203 -8.87 8.10 3.67
CA GLY A 203 -9.93 8.30 4.66
C GLY A 203 -9.73 7.53 5.97
N GLY A 204 -10.53 7.89 6.96
CA GLY A 204 -10.55 7.25 8.28
C GLY A 204 -9.40 7.62 9.21
N PRO A 205 -9.39 7.05 10.42
CA PRO A 205 -8.33 7.26 11.39
C PRO A 205 -7.12 6.36 11.12
N ARG A 206 -5.96 6.76 11.61
CA ARG A 206 -4.78 5.90 11.67
C ARG A 206 -5.07 4.65 12.51
N ARG A 207 -4.57 3.50 12.05
CA ARG A 207 -4.68 2.20 12.71
C ARG A 207 -3.33 1.51 12.73
N ASP A 208 -2.99 0.87 13.85
CA ASP A 208 -1.67 0.21 14.01
C ASP A 208 -1.46 -0.92 13.02
N PHE A 209 -2.51 -1.66 12.69
CA PHE A 209 -2.43 -2.76 11.72
C PHE A 209 -2.15 -2.29 10.27
N TYR A 210 -2.19 -0.99 9.96
CA TYR A 210 -1.76 -0.50 8.65
C TYR A 210 -0.27 -0.75 8.40
N ARG A 211 0.53 -0.87 9.45
CA ARG A 211 1.96 -1.25 9.34
C ARG A 211 2.17 -2.65 8.79
N LEU A 212 1.19 -3.54 8.87
CA LEU A 212 1.28 -4.89 8.32
C LEU A 212 1.36 -4.91 6.78
N TYR A 213 0.79 -3.91 6.08
CA TYR A 213 0.86 -3.85 4.63
C TYR A 213 2.29 -3.62 4.12
N PRO A 214 3.01 -2.55 4.52
CA PRO A 214 4.42 -2.42 4.17
C PRO A 214 5.27 -3.61 4.65
N THR A 215 4.97 -4.19 5.81
CA THR A 215 5.69 -5.37 6.32
C THR A 215 5.52 -6.57 5.38
N GLY A 216 4.31 -6.89 4.98
CA GLY A 216 4.06 -8.00 4.05
C GLY A 216 4.68 -7.78 2.68
N TYR A 217 4.60 -6.56 2.15
CA TYR A 217 5.27 -6.23 0.87
C TYR A 217 6.79 -6.26 0.99
N ALA A 218 7.37 -5.86 2.12
CA ALA A 218 8.81 -6.00 2.38
C ALA A 218 9.24 -7.48 2.30
N LEU A 219 8.51 -8.37 2.96
CA LEU A 219 8.76 -9.82 2.91
C LEU A 219 8.65 -10.36 1.48
N VAL A 220 7.67 -9.90 0.69
CA VAL A 220 7.53 -10.30 -0.73
C VAL A 220 8.71 -9.80 -1.56
N ILE A 221 9.13 -8.55 -1.42
CA ILE A 221 10.27 -7.98 -2.14
C ILE A 221 11.55 -8.74 -1.78
N GLU A 222 11.79 -9.00 -0.49
CA GLU A 222 12.91 -9.79 -0.02
C GLU A 222 12.89 -11.23 -0.57
N SER A 223 11.70 -11.86 -0.69
CA SER A 223 11.58 -13.21 -1.24
C SER A 223 11.88 -13.33 -2.73
N LEU A 224 11.72 -12.24 -3.48
CA LEU A 224 11.90 -12.22 -4.92
C LEU A 224 13.29 -11.70 -5.33
N TYR A 225 13.82 -10.74 -4.60
CA TYR A 225 15.03 -10.01 -5.00
C TYR A 225 16.20 -10.17 -4.06
N GLU A 226 16.01 -10.82 -2.90
CA GLU A 226 17.05 -11.02 -1.87
C GLU A 226 17.70 -9.70 -1.39
N ILE A 227 16.92 -8.61 -1.40
CA ILE A 227 17.33 -7.27 -0.99
C ILE A 227 16.64 -6.95 0.34
N PRO A 228 17.37 -6.57 1.41
CA PRO A 228 16.77 -6.25 2.69
C PRO A 228 15.87 -5.00 2.61
N VAL A 229 14.66 -5.11 3.14
CA VAL A 229 13.69 -4.01 3.20
C VAL A 229 13.27 -3.81 4.66
N ASP A 230 13.92 -2.85 5.31
CA ASP A 230 13.80 -2.63 6.75
C ASP A 230 12.93 -1.41 7.11
N VAL A 231 12.46 -0.65 6.11
CA VAL A 231 11.69 0.56 6.36
C VAL A 231 10.34 0.50 5.67
N GLY A 232 9.30 0.73 6.44
CA GLY A 232 7.93 0.88 5.97
C GLY A 232 7.38 2.28 6.28
N CYS A 233 6.42 2.72 5.48
CA CYS A 233 5.68 3.94 5.72
C CYS A 233 4.22 3.78 5.34
N SER A 234 3.32 4.00 6.29
CA SER A 234 1.89 4.11 6.00
C SER A 234 1.53 5.57 5.77
N ILE A 235 1.02 5.87 4.58
CA ILE A 235 0.56 7.20 4.17
C ILE A 235 -0.96 7.24 4.30
N LEU A 236 -1.48 8.12 5.14
CA LEU A 236 -2.92 8.33 5.28
C LEU A 236 -3.31 9.65 4.61
N VAL A 237 -4.07 9.54 3.53
CA VAL A 237 -4.61 10.68 2.77
C VAL A 237 -6.03 10.95 3.22
N ASN A 238 -6.25 12.09 3.84
CA ASN A 238 -7.54 12.58 4.24
C ASN A 238 -7.91 13.86 3.48
N PHE A 239 -9.20 14.11 3.33
CA PHE A 239 -9.73 15.33 2.73
C PHE A 239 -10.54 16.07 3.80
N ARG A 240 -10.07 17.25 4.22
CA ARG A 240 -10.73 18.09 5.22
C ARG A 240 -11.02 19.46 4.62
N ASN A 241 -12.28 19.85 4.55
CA ASN A 241 -12.71 21.13 3.96
C ASN A 241 -12.14 21.36 2.54
N GLY A 242 -12.16 20.34 1.69
CA GLY A 242 -11.63 20.39 0.33
C GLY A 242 -10.09 20.41 0.22
N ARG A 243 -9.37 20.31 1.34
CA ARG A 243 -7.89 20.29 1.38
C ARG A 243 -7.38 18.88 1.63
N VAL A 244 -6.29 18.54 0.97
CA VAL A 244 -5.54 17.30 1.22
C VAL A 244 -4.77 17.42 2.53
N VAL A 245 -4.95 16.43 3.39
CA VAL A 245 -4.16 16.25 4.62
C VAL A 245 -3.45 14.91 4.52
N VAL A 246 -2.13 14.92 4.56
CA VAL A 246 -1.31 13.71 4.48
C VAL A 246 -0.65 13.47 5.82
N GLU A 247 -1.02 12.37 6.47
CA GLU A 247 -0.36 11.88 7.68
C GLU A 247 0.60 10.74 7.30
N ARG A 248 1.72 10.62 7.99
CA ARG A 248 2.78 9.66 7.70
C ARG A 248 3.13 8.90 8.96
N ASP A 249 3.25 7.59 8.82
CA ASP A 249 3.76 6.71 9.85
C ASP A 249 4.97 5.97 9.29
N LEU A 250 6.15 6.53 9.53
CA LEU A 250 7.44 5.97 9.11
C LEU A 250 8.01 5.13 10.25
N PHE A 251 8.39 3.87 9.97
CA PHE A 251 8.80 2.91 10.98
C PHE A 251 9.84 1.92 10.47
N PHE A 252 10.60 1.35 11.41
CA PHE A 252 11.42 0.17 11.19
C PHE A 252 10.52 -1.08 11.16
N ILE A 253 10.71 -1.94 10.16
CA ILE A 253 10.00 -3.21 10.02
C ILE A 253 10.74 -4.24 10.90
N SER A 254 10.43 -4.21 12.20
CA SER A 254 11.02 -5.05 13.22
C SER A 254 10.60 -6.52 13.10
N GLU A 255 11.25 -7.40 13.85
CA GLU A 255 10.86 -8.81 13.99
C GLU A 255 9.45 -8.96 14.54
N ASP A 256 9.02 -8.13 15.49
CA ASP A 256 7.67 -8.16 16.04
C ASP A 256 6.61 -7.92 14.96
N LEU A 257 6.84 -6.96 14.05
CA LEU A 257 5.94 -6.70 12.93
C LEU A 257 5.91 -7.86 11.93
N ARG A 258 7.07 -8.48 11.67
CA ARG A 258 7.17 -9.65 10.79
C ARG A 258 6.46 -10.86 11.38
N ASN A 259 6.65 -11.13 12.65
CA ASN A 259 5.96 -12.19 13.38
C ASN A 259 4.46 -11.95 13.41
N TRP A 260 4.01 -10.73 13.72
CA TRP A 260 2.59 -10.39 13.68
C TRP A 260 1.99 -10.60 12.28
N TRP A 261 2.71 -10.22 11.22
CA TRP A 261 2.23 -10.47 9.86
C TRP A 261 2.11 -11.96 9.55
N LEU A 262 3.09 -12.78 9.97
CA LEU A 262 3.09 -14.23 9.80
C LEU A 262 1.91 -14.88 10.56
N GLU A 263 1.69 -14.51 11.80
CA GLU A 263 0.56 -14.98 12.61
C GLU A 263 -0.78 -14.67 11.94
N GLU A 264 -0.96 -13.46 11.43
CA GLU A 264 -2.18 -13.08 10.71
C GLU A 264 -2.37 -13.85 9.41
N ARG A 265 -1.30 -14.07 8.66
CA ARG A 265 -1.32 -14.90 7.44
C ARG A 265 -1.75 -16.33 7.76
N ASP A 266 -1.06 -16.96 8.70
CA ASP A 266 -1.27 -18.38 8.98
C ASP A 266 -2.63 -18.64 9.62
N ARG A 267 -3.08 -17.79 10.54
CA ARG A 267 -4.42 -17.84 11.12
C ARG A 267 -5.52 -17.77 10.04
N LYS A 268 -5.37 -16.91 9.04
CA LYS A 268 -6.36 -16.73 7.98
C LYS A 268 -6.30 -17.84 6.93
N LEU A 269 -5.11 -18.35 6.61
CA LEU A 269 -4.97 -19.51 5.75
C LEU A 269 -5.57 -20.77 6.41
N GLU A 270 -5.35 -20.96 7.72
CA GLU A 270 -5.97 -22.04 8.48
C GLU A 270 -7.51 -21.98 8.44
N LEU A 271 -8.08 -20.77 8.58
CA LEU A 271 -9.53 -20.57 8.51
C LEU A 271 -10.07 -20.99 7.13
N ILE A 272 -9.36 -20.66 6.06
CA ILE A 272 -9.75 -21.06 4.69
C ILE A 272 -9.62 -22.58 4.52
N ALA A 273 -8.51 -23.17 4.97
CA ALA A 273 -8.26 -24.60 4.84
C ALA A 273 -9.28 -25.46 5.64
N ARG A 274 -9.62 -25.03 6.83
CA ARG A 274 -10.62 -25.71 7.68
C ARG A 274 -12.06 -25.58 7.18
N GLN A 275 -12.37 -24.61 6.35
CA GLN A 275 -13.70 -24.31 5.81
C GLN A 275 -14.82 -24.19 6.86
N LYS A 276 -14.46 -23.81 8.09
CA LYS A 276 -15.39 -23.68 9.20
C LYS A 276 -15.72 -22.20 9.42
N ASP A 277 -17.02 -21.86 9.39
CA ASP A 277 -17.47 -20.48 9.69
C ASP A 277 -17.08 -20.10 11.13
N PRO A 278 -16.25 -19.06 11.33
CA PRO A 278 -15.85 -18.61 12.65
C PRO A 278 -16.98 -17.89 13.41
N GLY A 279 -18.12 -17.67 12.76
CA GLY A 279 -19.24 -16.95 13.30
C GLY A 279 -19.12 -15.43 13.22
N LYS A 280 -20.23 -14.76 13.50
CA LYS A 280 -20.33 -13.30 13.51
C LYS A 280 -19.51 -12.71 14.67
N SER A 281 -18.82 -11.60 14.43
CA SER A 281 -18.18 -10.82 15.48
C SER A 281 -19.22 -10.21 16.42
N LYS A 282 -18.86 -10.00 17.69
CA LYS A 282 -19.76 -9.37 18.68
C LYS A 282 -20.14 -7.95 18.29
N GLU A 283 -19.18 -7.23 17.69
CA GLU A 283 -19.38 -5.86 17.22
C GLU A 283 -19.02 -5.77 15.73
N CYS A 284 -19.98 -5.36 14.91
CA CYS A 284 -19.77 -5.11 13.49
C CYS A 284 -19.94 -3.61 13.23
N PRO A 285 -18.91 -2.93 12.66
CA PRO A 285 -19.05 -1.54 12.29
C PRO A 285 -20.06 -1.39 11.13
N ARG A 286 -20.81 -0.30 11.12
CA ARG A 286 -21.76 0.02 10.03
C ARG A 286 -21.09 0.10 8.64
N SER A 287 -19.80 0.33 8.60
CA SER A 287 -18.99 0.35 7.38
C SER A 287 -18.51 -1.04 6.94
N CYS A 288 -18.92 -2.12 7.60
CA CYS A 288 -18.55 -3.48 7.22
C CYS A 288 -19.12 -3.83 5.85
N MET A 289 -18.24 -4.24 4.93
CA MET A 289 -18.62 -4.58 3.56
C MET A 289 -19.42 -5.88 3.42
N PHE A 290 -19.56 -6.65 4.52
CA PHE A 290 -20.34 -7.87 4.59
C PHE A 290 -21.52 -7.76 5.58
N LEU A 291 -21.87 -6.57 6.06
CA LEU A 291 -22.88 -6.38 7.08
C LEU A 291 -24.20 -7.08 6.71
N GLU A 292 -24.69 -6.84 5.49
CA GLU A 292 -25.96 -7.40 4.97
C GLU A 292 -25.95 -8.95 4.84
N VAL A 293 -24.76 -9.55 4.75
CA VAL A 293 -24.60 -11.02 4.68
C VAL A 293 -24.47 -11.65 6.07
N CYS A 294 -24.03 -10.83 7.03
CA CYS A 294 -23.84 -11.26 8.41
C CYS A 294 -25.11 -11.10 9.28
N GLU A 295 -26.05 -10.27 8.85
CA GLU A 295 -27.35 -10.13 9.50
C GLU A 295 -28.26 -11.31 9.23
#